data_e8dbee1f89c9efa067da60fccc892182
#
_entry.id   e8dbee1f89c9efa067da60fccc892182
#
_cell.length_a   1.000
_cell.length_b   1.000
_cell.length_c   1.000
_cell.angle_alpha   90.00
_cell.angle_beta   90.00
_cell.angle_gamma   90.00
#
_symmetry.space_group_name_H-M   'P 1'
#
loop_
_entity.id
_entity.type
_entity.pdbx_description
1 polymer ?
#
loop_
_entity_poly.entity_id
_entity_poly.type
_entity_poly.pdbx_seq_one_letter_code
_entity_poly.pdbx_strand_id
1 'polypeptide(L)'
;MTVELVRNRGIMPPMNVIDRLQRLTGEQQANKASSSTGDGPRAEEIRALRARIETILSRRPEGRRAEAPGTARGNAVPLESLVAGTEMSNAAGSFFCAHQVAKGSSQHGERCIRDLTPLDMGLLAVLANEPALRACEYREALFLDTETTGLAGGAGTVPFLVGLGWFEGEAFVTQQLFARDYAEEAAALLCLTESLQGKRFLVSFNGKAFDANLLASRFIMNRLPDPLRGLPHCDLLHPARRLLSHRLADRRLGALETAVLGFEREGDIPGSEIPQRYFDWLRRRDGRLMADIFLHNRLDILSLAALAAHLVGLIDSDGETARHPPGDRLAAARLFLARSCPQEAIRLLGPLAACGLPETAQAACRELSLLHKGAGEWTEAAALWEEMVRRNGENVFALTELAKWCEHRRHDCRRALELTGQALGSPDLKPEERAGLVARRERLERKLATPVRKKTKPAPKPPL
;
A
#
# COMPACT_ATOMS: atom_id res chain seq x y z
N MET A 1 23.54 58.27 -30.06
CA MET A 1 23.29 57.38 -31.20
C MET A 1 23.11 55.98 -30.66
N THR A 2 22.01 55.28 -30.67
CA THR A 2 20.77 55.29 -31.44
C THR A 2 19.67 54.69 -30.56
N VAL A 3 18.50 55.32 -30.53
CA VAL A 3 17.23 54.88 -29.96
C VAL A 3 16.53 53.96 -30.93
N GLU A 4 15.75 53.04 -30.45
CA GLU A 4 14.60 52.31 -31.06
C GLU A 4 14.62 50.82 -30.66
N LEU A 5 13.58 50.12 -30.23
CA LEU A 5 12.14 50.24 -30.32
C LEU A 5 11.53 49.26 -29.31
N VAL A 6 10.74 49.78 -28.38
CA VAL A 6 9.85 48.93 -27.54
C VAL A 6 8.59 48.66 -28.34
N ARG A 7 8.38 47.40 -28.78
CA ARG A 7 7.12 46.94 -29.35
C ARG A 7 6.18 46.40 -28.28
N ASN A 8 5.14 47.15 -28.11
CA ASN A 8 3.87 46.87 -27.46
C ASN A 8 3.41 45.40 -27.61
N ARG A 9 3.39 44.64 -26.54
CA ARG A 9 2.63 43.37 -26.48
C ARG A 9 1.29 43.66 -25.83
N GLY A 10 0.24 43.69 -26.66
CA GLY A 10 -1.14 43.83 -26.22
C GLY A 10 -1.53 42.79 -25.19
N ILE A 11 -2.10 43.25 -24.09
CA ILE A 11 -2.70 42.42 -23.05
C ILE A 11 -3.99 41.84 -23.64
N MET A 12 -4.03 40.53 -23.90
CA MET A 12 -5.26 39.82 -24.25
C MET A 12 -6.21 39.80 -23.04
N PRO A 13 -7.52 40.00 -23.24
CA PRO A 13 -8.50 39.85 -22.18
C PRO A 13 -8.52 38.38 -21.64
N PRO A 14 -8.91 38.16 -20.38
CA PRO A 14 -8.93 36.85 -19.80
C PRO A 14 -9.92 35.92 -20.54
N MET A 15 -9.41 34.85 -21.09
CA MET A 15 -10.19 33.85 -21.81
C MET A 15 -11.14 33.11 -20.85
N ASN A 16 -12.40 32.92 -21.27
CA ASN A 16 -13.44 32.20 -20.56
C ASN A 16 -12.99 30.71 -20.32
N VAL A 17 -13.41 30.15 -19.19
CA VAL A 17 -13.10 28.77 -18.79
C VAL A 17 -13.55 27.75 -19.86
N ILE A 18 -14.63 28.03 -20.59
CA ILE A 18 -15.16 27.23 -21.69
C ILE A 18 -14.17 27.16 -22.87
N ASP A 19 -13.54 28.28 -23.24
CA ASP A 19 -12.56 28.34 -24.34
C ASP A 19 -11.26 27.62 -23.98
N ARG A 20 -10.92 27.57 -22.70
CA ARG A 20 -9.77 26.80 -22.19
C ARG A 20 -10.02 25.30 -22.22
N LEU A 21 -11.22 24.85 -21.88
CA LEU A 21 -11.64 23.45 -21.94
C LEU A 21 -11.71 22.95 -23.39
N GLN A 22 -12.19 23.76 -24.32
CA GLN A 22 -12.25 23.44 -25.76
C GLN A 22 -10.86 23.27 -26.40
N ARG A 23 -9.84 24.01 -25.94
CA ARG A 23 -8.44 23.83 -26.40
C ARG A 23 -7.79 22.55 -25.83
N LEU A 24 -8.15 22.15 -24.63
CA LEU A 24 -7.63 20.94 -24.00
C LEU A 24 -8.27 19.65 -24.55
N THR A 25 -9.46 19.73 -25.10
CA THR A 25 -10.19 18.60 -25.70
C THR A 25 -9.94 18.42 -27.20
N GLY A 26 -9.17 19.29 -27.85
CA GLY A 26 -8.79 19.15 -29.27
C GLY A 26 -9.93 19.41 -30.26
N GLU A 27 -11.06 20.00 -29.85
CA GLU A 27 -12.24 20.19 -30.69
C GLU A 27 -12.14 21.31 -31.74
N GLN A 28 -11.03 22.05 -31.82
CA GLN A 28 -10.87 23.12 -32.82
C GLN A 28 -10.37 22.71 -34.21
N GLN A 29 -10.08 21.41 -34.42
CA GLN A 29 -9.61 20.91 -35.73
C GLN A 29 -10.56 19.96 -36.47
N ALA A 30 -11.76 19.68 -35.94
CA ALA A 30 -12.68 18.71 -36.53
C ALA A 30 -13.82 19.26 -37.36
N ASN A 31 -13.86 20.58 -37.67
CA ASN A 31 -14.97 21.18 -38.42
C ASN A 31 -14.72 21.33 -39.92
N LYS A 32 -13.80 20.54 -40.50
CA LYS A 32 -13.68 20.41 -41.97
C LYS A 32 -13.30 18.99 -42.36
N ALA A 33 -14.21 18.03 -42.22
CA ALA A 33 -14.31 16.87 -43.10
C ALA A 33 -15.49 15.97 -42.66
N SER A 34 -16.51 15.93 -43.53
CA SER A 34 -17.44 14.85 -43.86
C SER A 34 -18.01 13.95 -42.73
N SER A 35 -19.35 14.03 -42.61
CA SER A 35 -20.33 13.00 -42.30
C SER A 35 -19.85 11.55 -42.52
N SER A 36 -19.70 10.74 -41.43
CA SER A 36 -20.05 9.32 -41.45
C SER A 36 -20.31 8.82 -40.03
N THR A 37 -21.44 8.19 -39.86
CA THR A 37 -22.03 7.51 -38.72
C THR A 37 -21.09 6.50 -38.07
N GLY A 38 -20.97 6.57 -36.73
CA GLY A 38 -20.35 5.57 -35.91
C GLY A 38 -20.46 5.93 -34.44
N ASP A 39 -21.67 5.72 -33.84
CA ASP A 39 -21.90 5.82 -32.39
C ASP A 39 -21.23 4.61 -31.69
N GLY A 40 -20.03 4.78 -31.18
CA GLY A 40 -19.39 3.77 -30.33
C GLY A 40 -19.75 3.98 -28.85
N PRO A 41 -19.63 2.92 -28.00
CA PRO A 41 -20.02 2.94 -26.56
C PRO A 41 -19.41 4.10 -25.75
N ARG A 42 -18.29 4.65 -26.20
CA ARG A 42 -17.60 5.76 -25.57
C ARG A 42 -18.30 7.12 -25.76
N ALA A 43 -19.04 7.30 -26.86
CA ALA A 43 -19.81 8.52 -27.13
C ALA A 43 -21.10 8.58 -26.30
N GLU A 44 -21.68 7.40 -26.00
CA GLU A 44 -22.84 7.27 -25.11
C GLU A 44 -22.46 7.53 -23.64
N GLU A 45 -21.30 7.07 -23.23
CA GLU A 45 -20.77 7.28 -21.87
C GLU A 45 -20.45 8.76 -21.63
N ILE A 46 -19.91 9.45 -22.61
CA ILE A 46 -19.65 10.92 -22.57
C ILE A 46 -20.97 11.69 -22.54
N ARG A 47 -21.99 11.29 -23.30
CA ARG A 47 -23.34 11.89 -23.27
C ARG A 47 -24.00 11.70 -21.89
N ALA A 48 -23.91 10.51 -21.32
CA ALA A 48 -24.44 10.22 -19.98
C ALA A 48 -23.74 11.04 -18.88
N LEU A 49 -22.41 11.20 -18.97
CA LEU A 49 -21.65 12.06 -18.06
C LEU A 49 -22.03 13.54 -18.19
N ARG A 50 -22.20 14.06 -19.41
CA ARG A 50 -22.63 15.44 -19.67
C ARG A 50 -24.06 15.68 -19.11
N ALA A 51 -25.00 14.79 -19.34
CA ALA A 51 -26.35 14.89 -18.80
C ALA A 51 -26.37 14.84 -17.26
N ARG A 52 -25.47 14.07 -16.65
CA ARG A 52 -25.33 13.99 -15.19
C ARG A 52 -24.72 15.26 -14.60
N ILE A 53 -23.77 15.87 -15.28
CA ILE A 53 -23.17 17.18 -14.90
C ILE A 53 -24.22 18.28 -15.04
N GLU A 54 -24.99 18.31 -16.12
CA GLU A 54 -26.06 19.28 -16.34
C GLU A 54 -27.17 19.13 -15.27
N THR A 55 -27.52 17.93 -14.89
CA THR A 55 -28.48 17.65 -13.81
C THR A 55 -27.96 18.12 -12.44
N ILE A 56 -26.65 18.01 -12.20
CA ILE A 56 -26.03 18.52 -10.97
C ILE A 56 -25.99 20.06 -10.96
N LEU A 57 -25.68 20.68 -12.10
CA LEU A 57 -25.65 22.13 -12.25
C LEU A 57 -27.05 22.77 -12.21
N SER A 58 -28.08 22.11 -12.77
CA SER A 58 -29.46 22.58 -12.73
C SER A 58 -30.14 22.37 -11.37
N ARG A 59 -29.60 21.54 -10.50
CA ARG A 59 -30.04 21.41 -9.08
C ARG A 59 -29.45 22.49 -8.16
N ARG A 60 -28.77 23.50 -8.70
CA ARG A 60 -28.38 24.67 -7.91
C ARG A 60 -29.67 25.41 -7.53
N PRO A 61 -30.06 25.52 -6.26
CA PRO A 61 -31.22 26.28 -5.88
C PRO A 61 -30.99 27.73 -6.27
N GLU A 62 -31.88 28.26 -7.13
CA GLU A 62 -31.91 29.68 -7.42
C GLU A 62 -31.98 30.50 -6.12
N GLY A 63 -31.00 31.36 -5.95
CA GLY A 63 -31.05 32.58 -5.18
C GLY A 63 -31.85 32.60 -3.89
N ARG A 64 -31.44 31.89 -2.82
CA ARG A 64 -31.59 32.49 -1.50
C ARG A 64 -30.49 33.54 -1.34
N ARG A 65 -30.91 34.83 -1.43
CA ARG A 65 -30.13 35.99 -0.92
C ARG A 65 -29.50 35.52 0.40
N ALA A 66 -28.18 35.66 0.50
CA ALA A 66 -27.49 35.49 1.76
C ALA A 66 -28.15 36.45 2.77
N GLU A 67 -29.01 35.89 3.61
CA GLU A 67 -29.34 36.54 4.86
C GLU A 67 -28.01 36.64 5.62
N ALA A 68 -27.68 37.83 6.04
CA ALA A 68 -26.56 38.08 6.93
C ALA A 68 -26.61 37.11 8.09
N PRO A 69 -25.47 36.63 8.62
CA PRO A 69 -25.45 35.66 9.70
C PRO A 69 -26.11 36.24 10.95
N GLY A 70 -27.44 36.09 10.99
CA GLY A 70 -28.27 36.42 12.15
C GLY A 70 -28.17 35.26 13.16
N THR A 71 -27.38 35.47 14.20
CA THR A 71 -27.61 35.08 15.59
C THR A 71 -28.39 33.77 15.85
N ALA A 72 -27.82 32.62 15.53
CA ALA A 72 -28.07 31.40 16.27
C ALA A 72 -26.79 30.99 17.04
N ARG A 73 -26.22 31.89 17.85
CA ARG A 73 -25.12 31.60 18.79
C ARG A 73 -25.64 31.04 20.12
N GLY A 74 -26.83 30.46 20.13
CA GLY A 74 -27.34 29.75 21.28
C GLY A 74 -26.76 28.36 21.38
N ASN A 75 -25.84 28.10 22.29
CA ASN A 75 -25.27 26.79 22.68
C ASN A 75 -24.09 26.20 21.88
N ALA A 76 -23.32 26.96 21.12
CA ALA A 76 -22.05 26.49 20.59
C ALA A 76 -21.03 26.30 21.73
N VAL A 77 -20.42 25.13 21.84
CA VAL A 77 -19.40 24.83 22.83
C VAL A 77 -18.03 25.15 22.24
N PRO A 78 -17.17 25.93 22.95
CA PRO A 78 -15.83 26.21 22.50
C PRO A 78 -15.01 24.92 22.31
N LEU A 79 -14.19 24.84 21.25
CA LEU A 79 -13.35 23.67 20.97
C LEU A 79 -12.37 23.39 22.13
N GLU A 80 -11.80 24.42 22.68
CA GLU A 80 -10.82 24.42 23.76
C GLU A 80 -11.36 23.82 25.07
N SER A 81 -12.67 23.76 25.22
CA SER A 81 -13.32 23.11 26.36
C SER A 81 -13.50 21.60 26.20
N LEU A 82 -13.34 21.08 24.97
CA LEU A 82 -13.54 19.67 24.63
C LEU A 82 -12.24 18.99 24.21
N VAL A 83 -11.33 19.73 23.58
CA VAL A 83 -10.04 19.21 23.10
C VAL A 83 -8.92 19.95 23.83
N ALA A 84 -8.09 19.20 24.54
CA ALA A 84 -6.90 19.75 25.20
C ALA A 84 -5.89 20.23 24.14
N GLY A 85 -5.81 21.54 23.97
CA GLY A 85 -4.94 22.19 23.00
C GLY A 85 -4.89 23.70 23.23
N THR A 86 -4.04 24.37 22.47
CA THR A 86 -3.80 25.82 22.57
C THR A 86 -3.72 26.44 21.18
N GLU A 87 -4.03 27.74 21.13
CA GLU A 87 -3.70 28.54 19.95
C GLU A 87 -2.19 28.71 19.88
N MET A 88 -1.61 28.39 18.73
CA MET A 88 -0.21 28.64 18.40
C MET A 88 -0.14 29.68 17.26
N SER A 89 0.97 30.42 17.22
CA SER A 89 1.21 31.42 16.17
C SER A 89 2.63 31.32 15.66
N ASN A 90 2.80 31.53 14.35
CA ASN A 90 4.10 31.62 13.69
C ASN A 90 4.06 32.74 12.63
N ALA A 91 5.10 32.84 11.80
CA ALA A 91 5.20 33.88 10.78
C ALA A 91 4.05 33.87 9.74
N ALA A 92 3.33 32.76 9.59
CA ALA A 92 2.23 32.63 8.63
C ALA A 92 0.84 32.84 9.25
N GLY A 93 0.73 33.01 10.57
CA GLY A 93 -0.54 33.25 11.27
C GLY A 93 -0.71 32.41 12.51
N SER A 94 -1.96 32.24 12.96
CA SER A 94 -2.32 31.39 14.10
C SER A 94 -3.04 30.13 13.62
N PHE A 95 -3.07 29.10 14.45
CA PHE A 95 -3.80 27.84 14.27
C PHE A 95 -4.00 27.16 15.63
N PHE A 96 -4.88 26.18 15.71
CA PHE A 96 -5.08 25.42 16.94
C PHE A 96 -4.19 24.16 16.95
N CYS A 97 -3.48 23.92 18.04
CA CYS A 97 -2.61 22.75 18.22
C CYS A 97 -3.03 21.97 19.45
N ALA A 98 -3.39 20.69 19.27
CA ALA A 98 -3.56 19.76 20.36
C ALA A 98 -2.28 18.90 20.49
N HIS A 99 -1.86 18.66 21.74
CA HIS A 99 -0.68 17.86 22.06
C HIS A 99 -1.01 16.89 23.17
N GLN A 100 -0.75 15.61 22.95
CA GLN A 100 -1.03 14.56 23.92
C GLN A 100 0.13 13.56 23.97
N VAL A 101 0.35 12.99 25.15
CA VAL A 101 1.41 12.02 25.42
C VAL A 101 0.80 10.74 25.94
N ALA A 102 0.91 9.66 25.20
CA ALA A 102 0.60 8.31 25.68
C ALA A 102 1.84 7.74 26.37
N LYS A 103 1.69 7.46 27.68
CA LYS A 103 2.79 6.90 28.49
C LYS A 103 3.14 5.48 27.99
N GLY A 104 4.38 5.05 28.20
CA GLY A 104 4.82 3.71 27.85
C GLY A 104 3.96 2.59 28.45
N SER A 105 3.35 2.81 29.63
CA SER A 105 2.42 1.88 30.28
C SER A 105 1.00 1.90 29.72
N SER A 106 0.65 2.88 28.88
CA SER A 106 -0.68 2.95 28.25
C SER A 106 -0.83 1.81 27.23
N GLN A 107 -2.04 1.27 27.14
CA GLN A 107 -2.37 0.23 26.18
C GLN A 107 -2.99 0.82 24.90
N HIS A 108 -2.66 0.18 23.77
CA HIS A 108 -3.36 0.35 22.51
C HIS A 108 -3.58 -1.04 21.90
N GLY A 109 -4.81 -1.51 21.97
CA GLY A 109 -5.15 -2.91 21.73
C GLY A 109 -4.46 -3.84 22.74
N GLU A 110 -3.84 -4.90 22.25
CA GLU A 110 -3.17 -5.92 23.08
C GLU A 110 -1.76 -5.54 23.54
N ARG A 111 -1.21 -4.39 23.09
CA ARG A 111 0.18 -3.98 23.36
C ARG A 111 0.27 -2.70 24.18
N CYS A 112 1.26 -2.62 25.07
CA CYS A 112 1.64 -1.36 25.67
C CYS A 112 2.45 -0.50 24.70
N ILE A 113 2.38 0.83 24.84
CA ILE A 113 3.11 1.77 23.98
C ILE A 113 4.63 1.50 23.99
N ARG A 114 5.22 1.19 25.15
CA ARG A 114 6.63 0.83 25.25
C ARG A 114 7.03 -0.40 24.45
N ASP A 115 6.10 -1.34 24.20
CA ASP A 115 6.34 -2.58 23.48
C ASP A 115 6.32 -2.38 21.95
N LEU A 116 6.00 -1.17 21.50
CA LEU A 116 6.03 -0.78 20.09
C LEU A 116 7.44 -0.38 19.62
N THR A 117 8.41 -0.33 20.53
CA THR A 117 9.78 0.08 20.26
C THR A 117 10.79 -0.86 20.95
N PRO A 118 12.03 -0.95 20.42
CA PRO A 118 12.49 -0.39 19.16
C PRO A 118 11.95 -1.17 17.95
N LEU A 119 11.73 -0.50 16.82
CA LEU A 119 11.47 -1.17 15.54
C LEU A 119 12.79 -1.63 14.92
N ASP A 120 12.84 -2.86 14.41
CA ASP A 120 13.94 -3.30 13.56
C ASP A 120 13.87 -2.59 12.20
N MET A 121 14.82 -1.67 11.98
CA MET A 121 14.87 -0.84 10.77
C MET A 121 15.24 -1.63 9.52
N GLY A 122 15.93 -2.76 9.67
CA GLY A 122 16.21 -3.68 8.57
C GLY A 122 14.95 -4.35 8.06
N LEU A 123 14.12 -4.85 8.99
CA LEU A 123 12.82 -5.45 8.67
C LEU A 123 11.81 -4.41 8.17
N LEU A 124 11.79 -3.21 8.76
CA LEU A 124 10.95 -2.12 8.29
C LEU A 124 11.30 -1.72 6.85
N ALA A 125 12.59 -1.68 6.49
CA ALA A 125 13.05 -1.42 5.13
C ALA A 125 12.57 -2.49 4.13
N VAL A 126 12.56 -3.75 4.54
CA VAL A 126 12.03 -4.88 3.74
C VAL A 126 10.52 -4.74 3.56
N LEU A 127 9.77 -4.46 4.64
CA LEU A 127 8.33 -4.23 4.60
C LEU A 127 7.95 -3.11 3.63
N ALA A 128 8.56 -1.94 3.83
CA ALA A 128 8.28 -0.74 3.06
C ALA A 128 8.78 -0.80 1.61
N ASN A 129 9.70 -1.74 1.31
CA ASN A 129 10.50 -1.74 0.08
C ASN A 129 11.26 -0.42 -0.10
N GLU A 130 11.86 0.05 0.98
CA GLU A 130 12.54 1.35 1.06
C GLU A 130 13.92 1.14 1.74
N PRO A 131 14.96 0.83 0.96
CA PRO A 131 16.28 0.51 1.52
C PRO A 131 16.91 1.63 2.37
N ALA A 132 16.54 2.89 2.10
CA ALA A 132 17.04 4.04 2.84
C ALA A 132 16.68 4.02 4.33
N LEU A 133 15.61 3.32 4.71
CA LEU A 133 15.20 3.15 6.11
C LEU A 133 16.26 2.42 6.95
N ARG A 134 17.12 1.60 6.35
CA ARG A 134 18.20 0.90 7.08
C ARG A 134 19.20 1.83 7.76
N ALA A 135 19.33 3.06 7.26
CA ALA A 135 20.22 4.09 7.80
C ALA A 135 19.52 5.03 8.79
N CYS A 136 18.25 4.77 9.13
CA CYS A 136 17.47 5.56 10.06
C CYS A 136 17.33 4.84 11.41
N GLU A 137 17.01 5.61 12.46
CA GLU A 137 16.60 5.10 13.76
C GLU A 137 15.07 5.23 13.92
N TYR A 138 14.44 4.34 14.70
CA TYR A 138 12.98 4.39 14.89
C TYR A 138 12.48 5.72 15.49
N ARG A 139 13.31 6.42 16.27
CA ARG A 139 13.01 7.75 16.85
C ARG A 139 12.91 8.85 15.81
N GLU A 140 13.52 8.63 14.65
CA GLU A 140 13.51 9.56 13.54
C GLU A 140 12.24 9.40 12.67
N ALA A 141 11.34 8.48 13.04
CA ALA A 141 10.02 8.35 12.42
C ALA A 141 9.13 9.56 12.70
N LEU A 142 8.38 9.98 11.70
CA LEU A 142 7.19 10.80 11.87
C LEU A 142 5.99 10.01 11.34
N PHE A 143 5.07 9.65 12.21
CA PHE A 143 3.79 9.07 11.86
C PHE A 143 2.86 10.20 11.43
N LEU A 144 2.16 10.02 10.30
CA LEU A 144 1.37 11.07 9.68
C LEU A 144 0.05 10.53 9.15
N ASP A 145 -1.02 11.28 9.45
CA ASP A 145 -2.35 11.08 8.90
C ASP A 145 -3.05 12.44 8.76
N THR A 146 -3.99 12.60 7.79
CA THR A 146 -4.65 13.87 7.55
C THR A 146 -6.16 13.73 7.41
N GLU A 147 -6.90 14.69 8.02
CA GLU A 147 -8.33 14.87 7.76
C GLU A 147 -8.57 16.00 6.78
N THR A 148 -9.40 15.75 5.80
CA THR A 148 -9.50 16.59 4.62
C THR A 148 -10.93 17.00 4.28
N THR A 149 -11.07 18.09 3.53
CA THR A 149 -12.37 18.58 3.06
C THR A 149 -12.99 17.75 1.93
N GLY A 150 -12.32 16.69 1.46
CA GLY A 150 -12.82 15.82 0.39
C GLY A 150 -12.04 14.52 0.28
N LEU A 151 -12.74 13.46 -0.10
CA LEU A 151 -12.20 12.09 -0.15
C LEU A 151 -11.43 11.75 -1.44
N ALA A 152 -11.57 12.55 -2.48
CA ALA A 152 -11.04 12.23 -3.82
C ALA A 152 -9.69 12.89 -4.14
N GLY A 153 -9.15 13.73 -3.26
CA GLY A 153 -7.99 14.57 -3.56
C GLY A 153 -8.30 15.65 -4.61
N GLY A 154 -7.30 16.40 -4.99
CA GLY A 154 -7.41 17.49 -5.98
C GLY A 154 -7.09 18.85 -5.37
N ALA A 155 -6.84 19.86 -6.23
CA ALA A 155 -6.36 21.19 -5.83
C ALA A 155 -7.32 21.96 -4.88
N GLY A 156 -8.61 21.59 -4.83
CA GLY A 156 -9.60 22.16 -3.92
C GLY A 156 -9.72 21.47 -2.56
N THR A 157 -9.07 20.33 -2.37
CA THR A 157 -9.07 19.61 -1.10
C THR A 157 -8.06 20.24 -0.14
N VAL A 158 -8.49 20.48 1.10
CA VAL A 158 -7.67 21.11 2.15
C VAL A 158 -7.52 20.14 3.31
N PRO A 159 -6.30 19.81 3.75
CA PRO A 159 -6.05 19.09 4.98
C PRO A 159 -6.27 20.06 6.16
N PHE A 160 -7.46 20.02 6.74
CA PHE A 160 -7.78 20.92 7.84
C PHE A 160 -7.25 20.45 9.20
N LEU A 161 -6.97 19.15 9.33
CA LEU A 161 -6.33 18.56 10.50
C LEU A 161 -5.17 17.67 10.02
N VAL A 162 -3.96 17.96 10.53
CA VAL A 162 -2.76 17.15 10.27
C VAL A 162 -2.36 16.51 11.60
N GLY A 163 -2.50 15.19 11.67
CA GLY A 163 -2.06 14.38 12.80
C GLY A 163 -0.61 13.96 12.63
N LEU A 164 0.18 14.15 13.65
CA LEU A 164 1.60 13.78 13.73
C LEU A 164 1.84 12.93 14.96
N GLY A 165 2.75 11.96 14.86
CA GLY A 165 3.14 11.15 16.00
C GLY A 165 4.61 10.77 15.97
N TRP A 166 5.22 10.62 17.14
CA TRP A 166 6.60 10.16 17.28
C TRP A 166 6.87 9.61 18.67
N PHE A 167 7.96 8.87 18.83
CA PHE A 167 8.40 8.36 20.13
C PHE A 167 9.34 9.33 20.81
N GLU A 168 9.11 9.56 22.13
CA GLU A 168 10.01 10.23 23.06
C GLU A 168 10.31 9.28 24.22
N GLY A 169 11.49 8.64 24.20
CA GLY A 169 11.79 7.55 25.11
C GLY A 169 10.80 6.38 24.93
N GLU A 170 10.10 6.02 26.01
CA GLU A 170 9.06 4.98 25.99
C GLU A 170 7.65 5.53 25.70
N ALA A 171 7.50 6.84 25.68
CA ALA A 171 6.22 7.49 25.43
C ALA A 171 6.00 7.75 23.95
N PHE A 172 4.73 7.84 23.56
CA PHE A 172 4.34 8.23 22.21
C PHE A 172 3.62 9.58 22.27
N VAL A 173 4.15 10.54 21.54
CA VAL A 173 3.61 11.90 21.43
C VAL A 173 2.72 11.98 20.21
N THR A 174 1.55 12.56 20.35
CA THR A 174 0.65 12.93 19.26
C THR A 174 0.47 14.44 19.25
N GLN A 175 0.71 15.06 18.10
CA GLN A 175 0.47 16.47 17.85
C GLN A 175 -0.53 16.60 16.71
N GLN A 176 -1.54 17.46 16.86
CA GLN A 176 -2.59 17.65 15.87
C GLN A 176 -2.68 19.13 15.52
N LEU A 177 -2.38 19.45 14.26
CA LEU A 177 -2.35 20.80 13.71
C LEU A 177 -3.70 21.06 13.03
N PHE A 178 -4.51 21.92 13.59
CA PHE A 178 -5.86 22.19 13.11
C PHE A 178 -6.00 23.60 12.56
N ALA A 179 -6.32 23.71 11.29
CA ALA A 179 -6.73 24.94 10.65
C ALA A 179 -8.23 25.16 10.91
N ARG A 180 -8.56 26.07 11.82
CA ARG A 180 -9.95 26.39 12.20
C ARG A 180 -10.75 27.00 11.04
N ASP A 181 -10.03 27.56 10.07
CA ASP A 181 -10.53 27.93 8.74
C ASP A 181 -9.38 27.95 7.73
N TYR A 182 -9.69 28.25 6.48
CA TYR A 182 -8.72 28.22 5.39
C TYR A 182 -7.56 29.21 5.52
N ALA A 183 -7.73 30.31 6.28
CA ALA A 183 -6.68 31.31 6.49
C ALA A 183 -5.56 30.79 7.40
N GLU A 184 -5.84 29.78 8.23
CA GLU A 184 -4.88 29.19 9.17
C GLU A 184 -4.04 28.07 8.56
N GLU A 185 -4.35 27.63 7.34
CA GLU A 185 -3.66 26.52 6.68
C GLU A 185 -2.15 26.74 6.57
N ALA A 186 -1.74 27.95 6.13
CA ALA A 186 -0.32 28.27 5.95
C ALA A 186 0.45 28.16 7.27
N ALA A 187 -0.15 28.58 8.39
CA ALA A 187 0.45 28.49 9.72
C ALA A 187 0.59 27.03 10.18
N ALA A 188 -0.43 26.20 9.97
CA ALA A 188 -0.38 24.76 10.27
C ALA A 188 0.68 24.05 9.44
N LEU A 189 0.80 24.35 8.13
CA LEU A 189 1.84 23.78 7.26
C LEU A 189 3.25 24.22 7.65
N LEU A 190 3.44 25.45 8.10
CA LEU A 190 4.74 25.90 8.59
C LEU A 190 5.14 25.16 9.87
N CYS A 191 4.20 24.94 10.79
CA CYS A 191 4.42 24.13 12.00
C CYS A 191 4.74 22.66 11.65
N LEU A 192 4.11 22.07 10.63
CA LEU A 192 4.48 20.75 10.12
C LEU A 192 5.96 20.71 9.69
N THR A 193 6.43 21.76 9.02
CA THR A 193 7.85 21.86 8.64
C THR A 193 8.77 21.87 9.86
N GLU A 194 8.40 22.59 10.91
CA GLU A 194 9.13 22.63 12.17
C GLU A 194 9.15 21.26 12.89
N SER A 195 8.01 20.55 12.87
CA SER A 195 7.86 19.22 13.47
C SER A 195 8.69 18.12 12.78
N LEU A 196 9.16 18.39 11.56
CA LEU A 196 10.07 17.49 10.83
C LEU A 196 11.53 17.61 11.27
N GLN A 197 11.89 18.54 12.14
CA GLN A 197 13.26 18.67 12.65
C GLN A 197 13.66 17.38 13.40
N GLY A 198 14.78 16.78 12.98
CA GLY A 198 15.27 15.51 13.52
C GLY A 198 14.50 14.27 13.05
N LYS A 199 13.52 14.42 12.16
CA LYS A 199 12.81 13.32 11.53
C LYS A 199 13.40 13.02 10.16
N ARG A 200 13.56 11.72 9.84
CA ARG A 200 14.23 11.29 8.62
C ARG A 200 13.36 10.42 7.72
N PHE A 201 12.20 9.97 8.18
CA PHE A 201 11.28 9.20 7.38
C PHE A 201 9.84 9.32 7.90
N LEU A 202 8.90 9.01 7.01
CA LEU A 202 7.46 9.04 7.29
C LEU A 202 6.92 7.62 7.45
N VAL A 203 5.91 7.47 8.32
CA VAL A 203 5.06 6.30 8.42
C VAL A 203 3.62 6.73 8.27
N SER A 204 2.86 6.09 7.38
CA SER A 204 1.45 6.40 7.14
C SER A 204 0.67 5.17 6.68
N PHE A 205 -0.63 5.33 6.46
CA PHE A 205 -1.48 4.32 5.86
C PHE A 205 -2.17 4.86 4.60
N ASN A 206 -1.73 4.41 3.42
CA ASN A 206 -2.12 4.95 2.10
C ASN A 206 -1.62 6.37 1.82
N GLY A 207 -0.75 6.91 2.67
CA GLY A 207 -0.31 8.29 2.60
C GLY A 207 0.61 8.61 1.42
N LYS A 208 1.34 7.62 0.88
CA LYS A 208 2.13 7.81 -0.35
C LYS A 208 1.27 8.24 -1.53
N ALA A 209 0.08 7.67 -1.63
CA ALA A 209 -0.83 7.94 -2.74
C ALA A 209 -1.73 9.15 -2.47
N PHE A 210 -2.01 9.47 -1.20
CA PHE A 210 -2.98 10.49 -0.81
C PHE A 210 -2.35 11.66 -0.04
N ASP A 211 -2.01 11.48 1.24
CA ASP A 211 -1.61 12.57 2.16
C ASP A 211 -0.37 13.32 1.69
N ALA A 212 0.69 12.60 1.28
CA ALA A 212 1.93 13.22 0.84
C ALA A 212 1.73 14.07 -0.43
N ASN A 213 0.94 13.59 -1.40
CA ASN A 213 0.65 14.33 -2.63
C ASN A 213 -0.25 15.53 -2.37
N LEU A 214 -1.22 15.39 -1.45
CA LEU A 214 -2.07 16.49 -1.04
C LEU A 214 -1.25 17.57 -0.36
N LEU A 215 -0.47 17.21 0.67
CA LEU A 215 0.39 18.15 1.40
C LEU A 215 1.39 18.83 0.46
N ALA A 216 2.06 18.11 -0.44
CA ALA A 216 2.95 18.70 -1.45
C ALA A 216 2.23 19.77 -2.29
N SER A 217 1.01 19.49 -2.73
CA SER A 217 0.19 20.46 -3.48
C SER A 217 -0.16 21.67 -2.63
N ARG A 218 -0.47 21.48 -1.35
CA ARG A 218 -0.83 22.57 -0.43
C ARG A 218 0.40 23.44 -0.08
N PHE A 219 1.57 22.84 0.12
CA PHE A 219 2.82 23.60 0.28
C PHE A 219 3.07 24.51 -0.92
N ILE A 220 2.92 24.02 -2.15
CA ILE A 220 3.07 24.82 -3.38
C ILE A 220 2.03 25.95 -3.42
N MET A 221 0.75 25.67 -3.11
CA MET A 221 -0.31 26.69 -3.15
C MET A 221 -0.11 27.80 -2.13
N ASN A 222 0.46 27.46 -0.96
CA ASN A 222 0.81 28.41 0.07
C ASN A 222 2.20 29.05 -0.12
N ARG A 223 2.89 28.74 -1.24
CA ARG A 223 4.25 29.24 -1.56
C ARG A 223 5.30 28.88 -0.51
N LEU A 224 5.10 27.73 0.13
CA LEU A 224 6.04 27.15 1.09
C LEU A 224 6.85 26.04 0.40
N PRO A 225 8.12 25.82 0.79
CA PRO A 225 8.88 24.68 0.33
C PRO A 225 8.25 23.39 0.89
N ASP A 226 8.16 22.33 0.07
CA ASP A 226 7.68 21.04 0.51
C ASP A 226 8.77 20.29 1.29
N PRO A 227 8.63 20.11 2.62
CA PRO A 227 9.62 19.47 3.46
C PRO A 227 9.55 17.94 3.41
N LEU A 228 8.48 17.37 2.85
CA LEU A 228 8.26 15.91 2.75
C LEU A 228 8.98 15.34 1.53
N ARG A 229 9.36 16.19 0.59
CA ARG A 229 9.95 15.77 -0.68
C ARG A 229 11.27 15.03 -0.47
N GLY A 230 11.30 13.77 -0.92
CA GLY A 230 12.50 12.94 -0.86
C GLY A 230 12.72 12.24 0.46
N LEU A 231 11.87 12.41 1.46
CA LEU A 231 11.92 11.61 2.68
C LEU A 231 11.56 10.15 2.36
N PRO A 232 12.31 9.17 2.86
CA PRO A 232 11.90 7.77 2.85
C PRO A 232 10.52 7.64 3.50
N HIS A 233 9.66 6.79 2.93
CA HIS A 233 8.26 6.72 3.37
C HIS A 233 7.81 5.26 3.49
N CYS A 234 7.49 4.83 4.70
CA CYS A 234 6.86 3.56 5.00
C CYS A 234 5.33 3.70 4.95
N ASP A 235 4.73 3.33 3.82
CA ASP A 235 3.27 3.24 3.71
C ASP A 235 2.80 1.84 4.08
N LEU A 236 2.12 1.71 5.21
CA LEU A 236 1.74 0.44 5.81
C LEU A 236 0.62 -0.30 5.07
N LEU A 237 -0.13 0.37 4.17
CA LEU A 237 -1.21 -0.26 3.41
C LEU A 237 -0.71 -1.42 2.55
N HIS A 238 0.41 -1.23 1.83
CA HIS A 238 0.92 -2.23 0.91
C HIS A 238 1.46 -3.48 1.62
N PRO A 239 2.30 -3.39 2.68
CA PRO A 239 2.72 -4.55 3.45
C PRO A 239 1.55 -5.22 4.18
N ALA A 240 0.61 -4.47 4.77
CA ALA A 240 -0.58 -5.06 5.39
C ALA A 240 -1.40 -5.88 4.40
N ARG A 241 -1.65 -5.35 3.19
CA ARG A 241 -2.32 -6.10 2.13
C ARG A 241 -1.56 -7.36 1.73
N ARG A 242 -0.24 -7.28 1.60
CA ARG A 242 0.58 -8.43 1.18
C ARG A 242 0.61 -9.54 2.21
N LEU A 243 0.69 -9.18 3.49
CA LEU A 243 0.81 -10.14 4.59
C LEU A 243 -0.53 -10.72 5.03
N LEU A 244 -1.62 -9.96 4.96
CA LEU A 244 -2.89 -10.30 5.60
C LEU A 244 -4.05 -10.58 4.63
N SER A 245 -3.86 -10.40 3.30
CA SER A 245 -4.94 -10.57 2.32
C SER A 245 -5.47 -12.01 2.21
N HIS A 246 -4.70 -13.01 2.63
CA HIS A 246 -5.13 -14.40 2.60
C HIS A 246 -6.24 -14.71 3.64
N ARG A 247 -6.37 -13.89 4.69
CA ARG A 247 -7.37 -14.08 5.75
C ARG A 247 -8.28 -12.88 6.03
N LEU A 248 -7.92 -11.68 5.56
CA LEU A 248 -8.73 -10.47 5.76
C LEU A 248 -9.23 -9.93 4.43
N ALA A 249 -10.56 -9.83 4.27
CA ALA A 249 -11.19 -9.22 3.11
C ALA A 249 -11.13 -7.68 3.18
N ASP A 250 -11.45 -7.10 4.34
CA ASP A 250 -11.30 -5.66 4.62
C ASP A 250 -9.91 -5.37 5.19
N ARG A 251 -9.24 -4.39 4.62
CA ARG A 251 -7.87 -3.97 4.97
C ARG A 251 -7.79 -2.46 5.16
N ARG A 252 -8.90 -1.81 5.52
CA ARG A 252 -8.91 -0.45 6.05
C ARG A 252 -8.29 -0.45 7.44
N LEU A 253 -7.75 0.67 7.89
CA LEU A 253 -7.03 0.75 9.17
C LEU A 253 -7.90 0.25 10.34
N GLY A 254 -9.14 0.71 10.46
CA GLY A 254 -10.05 0.25 11.52
C GLY A 254 -10.35 -1.25 11.51
N ALA A 255 -10.41 -1.90 10.31
CA ALA A 255 -10.55 -3.35 10.23
C ALA A 255 -9.29 -4.10 10.69
N LEU A 256 -8.11 -3.54 10.42
CA LEU A 256 -6.83 -4.07 10.91
C LEU A 256 -6.69 -3.89 12.42
N GLU A 257 -7.16 -2.78 12.97
CA GLU A 257 -7.18 -2.55 14.42
C GLU A 257 -7.89 -3.68 15.16
N THR A 258 -9.11 -3.98 14.74
CA THR A 258 -9.89 -5.07 15.36
C THR A 258 -9.27 -6.44 15.10
N ALA A 259 -8.86 -6.73 13.85
CA ALA A 259 -8.47 -8.08 13.45
C ALA A 259 -7.05 -8.48 13.90
N VAL A 260 -6.13 -7.53 14.07
CA VAL A 260 -4.72 -7.83 14.35
C VAL A 260 -4.12 -7.07 15.51
N LEU A 261 -4.70 -5.94 15.93
CA LEU A 261 -4.24 -5.20 17.10
C LEU A 261 -5.09 -5.47 18.35
N GLY A 262 -6.27 -6.10 18.20
CA GLY A 262 -7.21 -6.30 19.29
C GLY A 262 -7.75 -4.97 19.84
N PHE A 263 -7.85 -3.95 18.97
CA PHE A 263 -8.31 -2.62 19.35
C PHE A 263 -9.67 -2.34 18.70
N GLU A 264 -10.68 -2.11 19.54
CA GLU A 264 -12.02 -1.71 19.12
C GLU A 264 -12.27 -0.26 19.51
N ARG A 265 -12.72 0.56 18.56
CA ARG A 265 -13.07 1.95 18.80
C ARG A 265 -14.49 2.06 19.34
N GLU A 266 -14.67 2.72 20.48
CA GLU A 266 -15.99 3.04 20.99
C GLU A 266 -16.44 4.40 20.47
N GLY A 267 -17.59 4.45 19.80
CA GLY A 267 -18.21 5.71 19.36
C GLY A 267 -17.47 6.44 18.25
N ASP A 268 -16.65 5.74 17.44
CA ASP A 268 -15.92 6.36 16.33
C ASP A 268 -16.86 6.86 15.22
N ILE A 269 -16.40 7.90 14.52
CA ILE A 269 -17.15 8.49 13.42
C ILE A 269 -16.75 7.86 12.08
N PRO A 270 -17.70 7.65 11.17
CA PRO A 270 -17.36 7.23 9.82
C PRO A 270 -16.52 8.30 9.12
N GLY A 271 -15.37 7.93 8.56
CA GLY A 271 -14.49 8.85 7.82
C GLY A 271 -15.19 9.63 6.70
N SER A 272 -16.27 9.07 6.15
CA SER A 272 -17.10 9.75 5.13
C SER A 272 -17.88 10.95 5.66
N GLU A 273 -18.10 11.07 6.97
CA GLU A 273 -18.80 12.19 7.61
C GLU A 273 -17.86 13.34 7.97
N ILE A 274 -16.58 13.09 8.07
CA ILE A 274 -15.56 14.05 8.56
C ILE A 274 -15.56 15.36 7.72
N PRO A 275 -15.57 15.32 6.37
CA PRO A 275 -15.62 16.54 5.57
C PRO A 275 -16.84 17.41 5.86
N GLN A 276 -18.02 16.77 6.01
CA GLN A 276 -19.26 17.50 6.27
C GLN A 276 -19.25 18.13 7.67
N ARG A 277 -18.72 17.45 8.69
CA ARG A 277 -18.59 17.99 10.05
C ARG A 277 -17.68 19.23 10.08
N TYR A 278 -16.59 19.24 9.30
CA TYR A 278 -15.74 20.43 9.18
C TYR A 278 -16.48 21.60 8.50
N PHE A 279 -17.26 21.36 7.45
CA PHE A 279 -18.09 22.41 6.84
C PHE A 279 -19.17 22.93 7.82
N ASP A 280 -19.71 22.10 8.66
CA ASP A 280 -20.64 22.50 9.73
C ASP A 280 -19.93 23.29 10.81
N TRP A 281 -18.69 22.92 11.18
CA TRP A 281 -17.81 23.70 12.06
C TRP A 281 -17.55 25.12 11.54
N LEU A 282 -17.21 25.25 10.25
CA LEU A 282 -16.97 26.55 9.65
C LEU A 282 -18.18 27.51 9.79
N ARG A 283 -19.40 26.95 9.77
CA ARG A 283 -20.66 27.71 9.89
C ARG A 283 -21.06 27.98 11.34
N ARG A 284 -20.91 26.99 12.21
CA ARG A 284 -21.50 27.01 13.57
C ARG A 284 -20.47 27.30 14.64
N ARG A 285 -19.20 27.02 14.41
CA ARG A 285 -18.12 27.11 15.38
C ARG A 285 -18.39 26.30 16.67
N ASP A 286 -19.08 25.18 16.58
CA ASP A 286 -19.39 24.29 17.67
C ASP A 286 -18.32 23.20 17.80
N GLY A 287 -17.55 23.22 18.88
CA GLY A 287 -16.45 22.30 19.14
C GLY A 287 -16.86 20.82 19.18
N ARG A 288 -18.12 20.53 19.50
CA ARG A 288 -18.65 19.15 19.47
C ARG A 288 -18.54 18.48 18.10
N LEU A 289 -18.57 19.26 17.03
CA LEU A 289 -18.40 18.75 15.67
C LEU A 289 -16.97 18.27 15.40
N MET A 290 -16.00 18.84 16.11
CA MET A 290 -14.59 18.56 15.89
C MET A 290 -14.00 17.57 16.91
N ALA A 291 -14.54 17.50 18.13
CA ALA A 291 -13.98 16.68 19.21
C ALA A 291 -13.80 15.20 18.82
N ASP A 292 -14.80 14.61 18.16
CA ASP A 292 -14.73 13.22 17.68
C ASP A 292 -13.69 13.06 16.57
N ILE A 293 -13.51 14.08 15.72
CA ILE A 293 -12.51 14.06 14.62
C ILE A 293 -11.09 14.10 15.20
N PHE A 294 -10.85 14.90 16.23
CA PHE A 294 -9.57 14.89 16.93
C PHE A 294 -9.28 13.52 17.58
N LEU A 295 -10.29 12.89 18.17
CA LEU A 295 -10.14 11.54 18.70
C LEU A 295 -9.84 10.52 17.61
N HIS A 296 -10.59 10.54 16.52
CA HIS A 296 -10.41 9.67 15.35
C HIS A 296 -8.98 9.75 14.83
N ASN A 297 -8.54 10.92 14.42
CA ASN A 297 -7.19 11.13 13.87
C ASN A 297 -6.07 10.76 14.88
N ARG A 298 -6.25 11.03 16.18
CA ARG A 298 -5.30 10.60 17.22
C ARG A 298 -5.19 9.09 17.30
N LEU A 299 -6.32 8.38 17.23
CA LEU A 299 -6.35 6.92 17.26
C LEU A 299 -5.69 6.34 15.99
N ASP A 300 -5.92 6.96 14.83
CA ASP A 300 -5.23 6.56 13.58
C ASP A 300 -3.72 6.65 13.76
N ILE A 301 -3.20 7.74 14.26
CA ILE A 301 -1.76 7.93 14.51
C ILE A 301 -1.18 6.87 15.47
N LEU A 302 -1.87 6.57 16.57
CA LEU A 302 -1.46 5.50 17.50
C LEU A 302 -1.48 4.13 16.82
N SER A 303 -2.52 3.87 16.04
CA SER A 303 -2.67 2.62 15.30
C SER A 303 -1.61 2.43 14.22
N LEU A 304 -1.11 3.51 13.60
CA LEU A 304 0.04 3.41 12.69
C LEU A 304 1.27 2.85 13.41
N ALA A 305 1.57 3.32 14.63
CA ALA A 305 2.71 2.84 15.40
C ALA A 305 2.53 1.36 15.80
N ALA A 306 1.34 1.00 16.29
CA ALA A 306 1.02 -0.37 16.68
C ALA A 306 1.04 -1.32 15.48
N LEU A 307 0.50 -0.90 14.33
CA LEU A 307 0.49 -1.70 13.11
C LEU A 307 1.91 -1.88 12.55
N ALA A 308 2.75 -0.85 12.56
CA ALA A 308 4.15 -0.96 12.15
C ALA A 308 4.89 -2.02 12.99
N ALA A 309 4.76 -1.96 14.32
CA ALA A 309 5.35 -2.93 15.23
C ALA A 309 4.79 -4.35 15.02
N HIS A 310 3.47 -4.49 14.80
CA HIS A 310 2.86 -5.78 14.51
C HIS A 310 3.39 -6.39 13.21
N LEU A 311 3.45 -5.62 12.13
CA LEU A 311 3.92 -6.11 10.82
C LEU A 311 5.42 -6.45 10.83
N VAL A 312 6.24 -5.68 11.56
CA VAL A 312 7.67 -6.00 11.77
C VAL A 312 7.80 -7.31 12.55
N GLY A 313 7.08 -7.47 13.67
CA GLY A 313 7.09 -8.70 14.46
C GLY A 313 6.59 -9.92 13.68
N LEU A 314 5.65 -9.73 12.73
CA LEU A 314 5.13 -10.82 11.88
C LEU A 314 6.20 -11.38 10.92
N ILE A 315 7.12 -10.56 10.46
CA ILE A 315 8.21 -10.98 9.57
C ILE A 315 9.53 -11.26 10.29
N ASP A 316 9.64 -10.97 11.58
CA ASP A 316 10.82 -11.27 12.37
C ASP A 316 11.00 -12.79 12.57
N SER A 317 11.89 -13.39 11.77
CA SER A 317 12.13 -14.84 11.78
C SER A 317 12.77 -15.37 13.05
N ASP A 318 13.44 -14.50 13.81
CA ASP A 318 14.21 -14.89 15.01
C ASP A 318 13.42 -14.65 16.30
N GLY A 319 12.28 -13.92 16.23
CA GLY A 319 11.47 -13.50 17.36
C GLY A 319 10.09 -14.14 17.46
N GLU A 320 9.05 -13.30 17.34
CA GLU A 320 7.66 -13.68 17.59
C GLU A 320 7.01 -14.48 16.45
N THR A 321 7.66 -14.64 15.30
CA THR A 321 7.06 -15.25 14.09
C THR A 321 6.47 -16.64 14.35
N ALA A 322 7.06 -17.42 15.27
CA ALA A 322 6.53 -18.74 15.63
C ALA A 322 5.13 -18.68 16.27
N ARG A 323 4.74 -17.56 16.84
CA ARG A 323 3.44 -17.32 17.47
C ARG A 323 2.34 -16.95 16.46
N HIS A 324 2.74 -16.53 15.25
CA HIS A 324 1.77 -16.14 14.22
C HIS A 324 1.21 -17.36 13.47
N PRO A 325 -0.02 -17.26 12.93
CA PRO A 325 -0.63 -18.31 12.14
C PRO A 325 0.26 -18.75 10.97
N PRO A 326 0.29 -20.05 10.62
CA PRO A 326 1.11 -20.56 9.51
C PRO A 326 0.89 -19.84 8.18
N GLY A 327 -0.34 -19.39 7.90
CA GLY A 327 -0.66 -18.57 6.71
C GLY A 327 0.04 -17.22 6.68
N ASP A 328 0.11 -16.52 7.82
CA ASP A 328 0.82 -15.25 7.95
C ASP A 328 2.33 -15.45 7.74
N ARG A 329 2.89 -16.51 8.31
CA ARG A 329 4.31 -16.89 8.15
C ARG A 329 4.66 -17.24 6.69
N LEU A 330 3.76 -17.92 5.98
CA LEU A 330 3.92 -18.19 4.55
C LEU A 330 3.88 -16.89 3.72
N ALA A 331 2.99 -15.95 4.08
CA ALA A 331 2.93 -14.65 3.44
C ALA A 331 4.21 -13.82 3.70
N ALA A 332 4.77 -13.89 4.91
CA ALA A 332 6.06 -13.29 5.27
C ALA A 332 7.22 -13.87 4.42
N ALA A 333 7.29 -15.20 4.30
CA ALA A 333 8.29 -15.83 3.45
C ALA A 333 8.19 -15.36 1.98
N ARG A 334 6.98 -15.28 1.44
CA ARG A 334 6.73 -14.74 0.10
C ARG A 334 7.09 -13.27 -0.04
N LEU A 335 6.91 -12.47 1.02
CA LEU A 335 7.39 -11.10 1.06
C LEU A 335 8.91 -11.06 0.90
N PHE A 336 9.66 -11.84 1.67
CA PHE A 336 11.12 -11.93 1.58
C PHE A 336 11.59 -12.36 0.19
N LEU A 337 10.94 -13.36 -0.43
CA LEU A 337 11.24 -13.76 -1.81
C LEU A 337 11.06 -12.62 -2.80
N ALA A 338 9.97 -11.86 -2.66
CA ALA A 338 9.70 -10.71 -3.53
C ALA A 338 10.67 -9.52 -3.28
N ARG A 339 11.42 -9.54 -2.18
CA ARG A 339 12.46 -8.57 -1.83
C ARG A 339 13.87 -9.08 -2.08
N SER A 340 14.02 -10.22 -2.75
CA SER A 340 15.31 -10.85 -3.01
C SER A 340 16.10 -11.18 -1.74
N CYS A 341 15.38 -11.58 -0.68
CA CYS A 341 15.91 -12.03 0.61
C CYS A 341 15.66 -13.54 0.80
N PRO A 342 16.33 -14.43 0.03
CA PRO A 342 16.01 -15.86 0.03
C PRO A 342 16.37 -16.55 1.33
N GLN A 343 17.38 -16.10 2.06
CA GLN A 343 17.82 -16.75 3.30
C GLN A 343 16.76 -16.62 4.40
N GLU A 344 16.17 -15.45 4.55
CA GLU A 344 15.07 -15.17 5.46
C GLU A 344 13.83 -15.98 5.08
N ALA A 345 13.54 -16.08 3.78
CA ALA A 345 12.44 -16.90 3.28
C ALA A 345 12.65 -18.39 3.62
N ILE A 346 13.86 -18.93 3.44
CA ILE A 346 14.19 -20.33 3.76
C ILE A 346 13.98 -20.60 5.27
N ARG A 347 14.41 -19.68 6.14
CA ARG A 347 14.21 -19.82 7.60
C ARG A 347 12.72 -19.94 7.98
N LEU A 348 11.85 -19.18 7.33
CA LEU A 348 10.40 -19.25 7.56
C LEU A 348 9.75 -20.47 6.91
N LEU A 349 10.17 -20.84 5.71
CA LEU A 349 9.56 -21.93 4.94
C LEU A 349 9.91 -23.31 5.50
N GLY A 350 11.14 -23.50 6.04
CA GLY A 350 11.59 -24.79 6.55
C GLY A 350 10.63 -25.41 7.60
N PRO A 351 10.33 -24.70 8.71
CA PRO A 351 9.35 -25.18 9.69
C PRO A 351 7.94 -25.35 9.14
N LEU A 352 7.53 -24.51 8.17
CA LEU A 352 6.21 -24.61 7.54
C LEU A 352 6.07 -25.85 6.66
N ALA A 353 7.14 -26.27 5.99
CA ALA A 353 7.14 -27.49 5.18
C ALA A 353 6.86 -28.76 6.01
N ALA A 354 7.20 -28.72 7.31
CA ALA A 354 6.96 -29.81 8.27
C ALA A 354 5.66 -29.62 9.10
N CYS A 355 4.92 -28.53 8.93
CA CYS A 355 3.73 -28.24 9.73
C CYS A 355 2.56 -29.18 9.38
N GLY A 356 1.66 -29.38 10.38
CA GLY A 356 0.51 -30.28 10.26
C GLY A 356 -0.63 -29.78 9.35
N LEU A 357 -0.51 -28.58 8.75
CA LEU A 357 -1.51 -28.03 7.83
C LEU A 357 -1.16 -28.36 6.38
N PRO A 358 -1.89 -29.32 5.72
CA PRO A 358 -1.49 -29.84 4.41
C PRO A 358 -1.28 -28.78 3.34
N GLU A 359 -2.19 -27.81 3.22
CA GLU A 359 -2.12 -26.75 2.20
C GLU A 359 -0.91 -25.83 2.42
N THR A 360 -0.67 -25.41 3.67
CA THR A 360 0.48 -24.56 4.01
C THR A 360 1.80 -25.29 3.79
N ALA A 361 1.88 -26.55 4.22
CA ALA A 361 3.07 -27.36 4.04
C ALA A 361 3.37 -27.62 2.55
N GLN A 362 2.36 -27.92 1.74
CA GLN A 362 2.49 -28.05 0.29
C GLN A 362 2.99 -26.75 -0.37
N ALA A 363 2.43 -25.61 0.04
CA ALA A 363 2.86 -24.31 -0.45
C ALA A 363 4.32 -24.00 -0.05
N ALA A 364 4.70 -24.26 1.21
CA ALA A 364 6.06 -24.08 1.69
C ALA A 364 7.07 -24.99 0.96
N CYS A 365 6.75 -26.27 0.79
CA CYS A 365 7.58 -27.21 0.01
C CYS A 365 7.77 -26.72 -1.43
N ARG A 366 6.70 -26.20 -2.04
CA ARG A 366 6.78 -25.65 -3.40
C ARG A 366 7.77 -24.49 -3.49
N GLU A 367 7.64 -23.49 -2.61
CA GLU A 367 8.54 -22.32 -2.60
C GLU A 367 10.00 -22.73 -2.32
N LEU A 368 10.23 -23.59 -1.31
CA LEU A 368 11.57 -24.11 -1.00
C LEU A 368 12.18 -24.88 -2.18
N SER A 369 11.40 -25.74 -2.83
CA SER A 369 11.90 -26.53 -3.95
C SER A 369 12.33 -25.67 -5.13
N LEU A 370 11.64 -24.54 -5.37
CA LEU A 370 12.01 -23.58 -6.40
C LEU A 370 13.29 -22.82 -6.03
N LEU A 371 13.50 -22.50 -4.74
CA LEU A 371 14.73 -21.89 -4.25
C LEU A 371 15.92 -22.83 -4.43
N HIS A 372 15.84 -24.08 -3.96
CA HIS A 372 16.89 -25.10 -4.14
C HIS A 372 17.19 -25.35 -5.62
N LYS A 373 16.13 -25.44 -6.44
CA LYS A 373 16.30 -25.57 -7.90
C LYS A 373 17.06 -24.38 -8.50
N GLY A 374 16.73 -23.15 -8.08
CA GLY A 374 17.40 -21.91 -8.52
C GLY A 374 18.88 -21.86 -8.09
N ALA A 375 19.19 -22.40 -6.90
CA ALA A 375 20.55 -22.52 -6.38
C ALA A 375 21.35 -23.70 -7.03
N GLY A 376 20.69 -24.54 -7.83
CA GLY A 376 21.33 -25.74 -8.39
C GLY A 376 21.37 -26.95 -7.47
N GLU A 377 20.75 -26.87 -6.32
CA GLU A 377 20.65 -27.92 -5.28
C GLU A 377 19.51 -28.89 -5.64
N TRP A 378 19.78 -29.68 -6.69
CA TRP A 378 18.76 -30.52 -7.32
C TRP A 378 18.29 -31.70 -6.46
N THR A 379 19.15 -32.20 -5.58
CA THR A 379 18.84 -33.32 -4.66
C THR A 379 17.83 -32.84 -3.62
N GLU A 380 18.05 -31.67 -3.03
CA GLU A 380 17.19 -31.03 -2.05
C GLU A 380 15.83 -30.69 -2.67
N ALA A 381 15.84 -30.13 -3.89
CA ALA A 381 14.61 -29.84 -4.62
C ALA A 381 13.81 -31.12 -4.92
N ALA A 382 14.49 -32.21 -5.35
CA ALA A 382 13.84 -33.48 -5.65
C ALA A 382 13.22 -34.11 -4.39
N ALA A 383 13.92 -34.08 -3.26
CA ALA A 383 13.39 -34.61 -1.98
C ALA A 383 12.08 -33.88 -1.58
N LEU A 384 12.01 -32.59 -1.77
CA LEU A 384 10.78 -31.84 -1.52
C LEU A 384 9.64 -32.21 -2.47
N TRP A 385 9.92 -32.41 -3.77
CA TRP A 385 8.92 -32.87 -4.73
C TRP A 385 8.44 -34.31 -4.41
N GLU A 386 9.33 -35.21 -4.01
CA GLU A 386 8.98 -36.55 -3.59
C GLU A 386 8.08 -36.51 -2.34
N GLU A 387 8.39 -35.66 -1.36
CA GLU A 387 7.56 -35.46 -0.18
C GLU A 387 6.17 -34.87 -0.54
N MET A 388 6.11 -33.91 -1.47
CA MET A 388 4.84 -33.36 -1.96
C MET A 388 3.98 -34.45 -2.61
N VAL A 389 4.56 -35.31 -3.44
CA VAL A 389 3.85 -36.44 -4.07
C VAL A 389 3.44 -37.47 -3.03
N ARG A 390 4.27 -37.75 -2.02
CA ARG A 390 3.94 -38.68 -0.93
C ARG A 390 2.73 -38.22 -0.13
N ARG A 391 2.60 -36.89 0.11
CA ARG A 391 1.47 -36.32 0.83
C ARG A 391 0.20 -36.18 -0.05
N ASN A 392 0.39 -35.87 -1.33
CA ASN A 392 -0.68 -35.78 -2.31
C ASN A 392 -0.19 -36.37 -3.64
N GLY A 393 -0.57 -37.63 -3.91
CA GLY A 393 -0.15 -38.37 -5.10
C GLY A 393 -0.56 -37.71 -6.44
N GLU A 394 -1.51 -36.80 -6.41
CA GLU A 394 -2.03 -36.08 -7.61
C GLU A 394 -1.44 -34.67 -7.77
N ASN A 395 -0.40 -34.32 -7.00
CA ASN A 395 0.23 -33.00 -7.08
C ASN A 395 0.93 -32.78 -8.44
N VAL A 396 0.22 -32.20 -9.38
CA VAL A 396 0.67 -31.96 -10.76
C VAL A 396 2.01 -31.22 -10.82
N PHE A 397 2.20 -30.19 -9.96
CA PHE A 397 3.45 -29.44 -9.93
C PHE A 397 4.64 -30.35 -9.56
N ALA A 398 4.55 -31.09 -8.47
CA ALA A 398 5.62 -31.94 -7.98
C ALA A 398 5.92 -33.08 -8.96
N LEU A 399 4.88 -33.73 -9.50
CA LEU A 399 5.02 -34.78 -10.51
C LEU A 399 5.72 -34.23 -11.76
N THR A 400 5.38 -33.03 -12.19
CA THR A 400 5.98 -32.38 -13.37
C THR A 400 7.45 -32.05 -13.15
N GLU A 401 7.81 -31.50 -11.99
CA GLU A 401 9.20 -31.14 -11.66
C GLU A 401 10.07 -32.39 -11.47
N LEU A 402 9.55 -33.44 -10.81
CA LEU A 402 10.22 -34.74 -10.73
C LEU A 402 10.43 -35.37 -12.11
N ALA A 403 9.44 -35.31 -13.00
CA ALA A 403 9.59 -35.83 -14.37
C ALA A 403 10.69 -35.07 -15.13
N LYS A 404 10.77 -33.74 -14.98
CA LYS A 404 11.85 -32.92 -15.54
C LYS A 404 13.22 -33.31 -14.99
N TRP A 405 13.31 -33.49 -13.68
CA TRP A 405 14.55 -33.88 -13.02
C TRP A 405 15.02 -35.27 -13.44
N CYS A 406 14.12 -36.28 -13.46
CA CYS A 406 14.42 -37.63 -13.94
C CYS A 406 14.89 -37.61 -15.40
N GLU A 407 14.21 -36.86 -16.30
CA GLU A 407 14.57 -36.78 -17.71
C GLU A 407 15.93 -36.10 -17.93
N HIS A 408 16.18 -34.95 -17.31
CA HIS A 408 17.30 -34.08 -17.68
C HIS A 408 18.53 -34.24 -16.79
N ARG A 409 18.38 -34.67 -15.53
CA ARG A 409 19.48 -34.80 -14.58
C ARG A 409 19.86 -36.24 -14.27
N ARG A 410 18.87 -37.11 -14.09
CA ARG A 410 19.11 -38.54 -13.83
C ARG A 410 19.18 -39.36 -15.13
N HIS A 411 18.77 -38.83 -16.24
CA HIS A 411 18.64 -39.51 -17.53
C HIS A 411 17.75 -40.77 -17.47
N ASP A 412 16.82 -40.81 -16.51
CA ASP A 412 15.84 -41.86 -16.29
C ASP A 412 14.54 -41.53 -17.04
N CYS A 413 14.54 -41.79 -18.34
CA CYS A 413 13.37 -41.52 -19.19
C CYS A 413 12.17 -42.41 -18.83
N ARG A 414 12.39 -43.64 -18.24
CA ARG A 414 11.30 -44.51 -17.89
C ARG A 414 10.53 -43.91 -16.68
N ARG A 415 11.27 -43.53 -15.62
CA ARG A 415 10.67 -42.90 -14.46
C ARG A 415 10.01 -41.56 -14.79
N ALA A 416 10.63 -40.77 -15.69
CA ALA A 416 10.04 -39.52 -16.17
C ALA A 416 8.71 -39.75 -16.90
N LEU A 417 8.59 -40.84 -17.70
CA LEU A 417 7.36 -41.21 -18.38
C LEU A 417 6.24 -41.59 -17.41
N GLU A 418 6.56 -42.42 -16.39
CA GLU A 418 5.61 -42.81 -15.34
C GLU A 418 5.04 -41.60 -14.62
N LEU A 419 5.92 -40.68 -14.15
CA LEU A 419 5.51 -39.44 -13.45
C LEU A 419 4.68 -38.52 -14.35
N THR A 420 5.02 -38.43 -15.65
CA THR A 420 4.24 -37.67 -16.63
C THR A 420 2.85 -38.25 -16.81
N GLY A 421 2.74 -39.61 -16.84
CA GLY A 421 1.47 -40.32 -16.91
C GLY A 421 0.60 -40.08 -15.69
N GLN A 422 1.17 -40.12 -14.48
CA GLN A 422 0.47 -39.77 -13.24
C GLN A 422 -0.05 -38.34 -13.26
N ALA A 423 0.78 -37.36 -13.65
CA ALA A 423 0.36 -35.96 -13.75
C ALA A 423 -0.79 -35.75 -14.75
N LEU A 424 -0.81 -36.49 -15.88
CA LEU A 424 -1.89 -36.44 -16.87
C LEU A 424 -3.21 -37.03 -16.36
N GLY A 425 -3.15 -37.92 -15.36
CA GLY A 425 -4.31 -38.52 -14.72
C GLY A 425 -4.98 -37.62 -13.66
N SER A 426 -4.35 -36.52 -13.23
CA SER A 426 -4.89 -35.64 -12.21
C SER A 426 -6.17 -34.96 -12.69
N PRO A 427 -7.26 -34.95 -11.87
CA PRO A 427 -8.51 -34.28 -12.20
C PRO A 427 -8.38 -32.74 -12.25
N ASP A 428 -7.45 -32.19 -11.48
CA ASP A 428 -7.23 -30.73 -11.35
C ASP A 428 -6.31 -30.15 -12.43
N LEU A 429 -5.92 -30.97 -13.45
CA LEU A 429 -4.99 -30.57 -14.49
C LEU A 429 -5.61 -29.55 -15.44
N LYS A 430 -5.02 -28.36 -15.49
CA LYS A 430 -5.46 -27.29 -16.39
C LYS A 430 -5.19 -27.64 -17.85
N PRO A 431 -6.03 -27.16 -18.81
CA PRO A 431 -5.84 -27.44 -20.24
C PRO A 431 -4.46 -27.08 -20.78
N GLU A 432 -3.91 -25.95 -20.34
CA GLU A 432 -2.58 -25.46 -20.74
C GLU A 432 -1.45 -26.36 -20.25
N GLU A 433 -1.52 -26.85 -19.00
CA GLU A 433 -0.56 -27.78 -18.41
C GLU A 433 -0.65 -29.15 -19.10
N ARG A 434 -1.87 -29.59 -19.46
CA ARG A 434 -2.11 -30.85 -20.15
C ARG A 434 -1.37 -30.93 -21.47
N ALA A 435 -1.43 -29.87 -22.30
CA ALA A 435 -0.76 -29.84 -23.59
C ALA A 435 0.78 -30.02 -23.42
N GLY A 436 1.37 -29.36 -22.44
CA GLY A 436 2.80 -29.49 -22.14
C GLY A 436 3.21 -30.90 -21.68
N LEU A 437 2.36 -31.54 -20.88
CA LEU A 437 2.60 -32.92 -20.40
C LEU A 437 2.41 -33.95 -21.52
N VAL A 438 1.44 -33.79 -22.42
CA VAL A 438 1.25 -34.64 -23.59
C VAL A 438 2.51 -34.60 -24.51
N ALA A 439 2.96 -33.39 -24.84
CA ALA A 439 4.17 -33.24 -25.64
C ALA A 439 5.42 -33.86 -24.99
N ARG A 440 5.52 -33.77 -23.64
CA ARG A 440 6.58 -34.44 -22.86
C ARG A 440 6.49 -35.96 -22.99
N ARG A 441 5.29 -36.53 -22.78
CA ARG A 441 5.05 -37.97 -22.89
C ARG A 441 5.51 -38.50 -24.29
N GLU A 442 5.05 -37.90 -25.37
CA GLU A 442 5.42 -38.29 -26.74
C GLU A 442 6.92 -38.21 -26.96
N ARG A 443 7.61 -37.19 -26.43
CA ARG A 443 9.05 -37.06 -26.52
C ARG A 443 9.78 -38.16 -25.74
N LEU A 444 9.31 -38.50 -24.53
CA LEU A 444 9.89 -39.55 -23.71
C LEU A 444 9.70 -40.94 -24.34
N GLU A 445 8.52 -41.22 -24.90
CA GLU A 445 8.24 -42.46 -25.65
C GLU A 445 9.17 -42.61 -26.85
N ARG A 446 9.38 -41.54 -27.62
CA ARG A 446 10.36 -41.58 -28.75
C ARG A 446 11.78 -41.82 -28.27
N LYS A 447 12.22 -41.22 -27.16
CA LYS A 447 13.55 -41.45 -26.57
C LYS A 447 13.74 -42.91 -26.12
N LEU A 448 12.71 -43.52 -25.56
CA LEU A 448 12.74 -44.92 -25.14
C LEU A 448 12.67 -45.91 -26.29
N ALA A 449 11.99 -45.57 -27.37
CA ALA A 449 11.89 -46.42 -28.58
C ALA A 449 13.18 -46.40 -29.43
N THR A 450 14.02 -45.37 -29.28
CA THR A 450 15.27 -45.25 -30.05
C THR A 450 16.38 -46.13 -29.39
N PRO A 451 16.88 -47.21 -30.00
CA PRO A 451 17.92 -48.01 -29.39
C PRO A 451 19.20 -47.20 -29.22
N VAL A 452 19.79 -47.27 -28.03
CA VAL A 452 21.08 -46.61 -27.73
C VAL A 452 22.13 -47.15 -28.69
N ARG A 453 22.50 -46.42 -29.71
CA ARG A 453 23.69 -46.72 -30.53
C ARG A 453 24.89 -46.67 -29.57
N LYS A 454 25.38 -47.88 -29.15
CA LYS A 454 26.68 -47.98 -28.48
C LYS A 454 27.71 -47.36 -29.43
N LYS A 455 28.31 -46.22 -29.02
CA LYS A 455 29.53 -45.75 -29.69
C LYS A 455 30.60 -46.81 -29.47
N THR A 456 30.78 -47.70 -30.48
CA THR A 456 31.94 -48.56 -30.57
C THR A 456 33.15 -47.67 -30.66
N LYS A 457 34.05 -47.76 -29.68
CA LYS A 457 35.38 -47.16 -29.79
C LYS A 457 36.02 -47.71 -31.06
N PRO A 458 36.61 -46.87 -31.91
CA PRO A 458 37.37 -47.37 -33.04
C PRO A 458 38.52 -48.24 -32.55
N ALA A 459 38.71 -49.41 -33.16
CA ALA A 459 39.80 -50.33 -32.84
C ALA A 459 41.15 -49.58 -32.96
N PRO A 460 42.13 -49.88 -32.09
CA PRO A 460 43.47 -49.29 -32.24
C PRO A 460 44.07 -49.74 -33.58
N LYS A 461 44.67 -48.78 -34.30
CA LYS A 461 45.41 -49.02 -35.53
C LYS A 461 46.60 -49.94 -35.21
N PRO A 462 46.91 -50.97 -36.04
CA PRO A 462 48.08 -51.78 -35.83
C PRO A 462 49.37 -50.95 -35.96
N PRO A 463 50.45 -51.31 -35.22
CA PRO A 463 51.73 -50.61 -35.31
C PRO A 463 52.34 -50.84 -36.69
N LEU A 464 52.97 -49.78 -37.20
CA LEU A 464 53.80 -49.80 -38.43
C LEU A 464 55.12 -50.55 -38.16
#